data_b36e96fd63482f31771e012bf458c176
#
_entry.id   b36e96fd63482f31771e012bf458c176
#
_cell.length_a   1.000
_cell.length_b   1.000
_cell.length_c   1.000
_cell.angle_alpha   90.00
_cell.angle_beta   90.00
_cell.angle_gamma   90.00
#
_symmetry.space_group_name_H-M   'P 1'
#
loop_
_entity.id
_entity.type
_entity.pdbx_description
1 polymer ?
#
loop_
_entity_poly.entity_id
_entity_poly.type
_entity_poly.pdbx_seq_one_letter_code
_entity_poly.pdbx_strand_id
1 'polypeptide(L)'
;MAPFKITFSCSFEEFWRYNLYVTGKVFAGDECVEFISHSDKVADVGAPRESLTNISRRKLPLAITTQDGDSLTLYIYIVAHTLPATNKISEAPAFECCVSVEHDGKMLHKRRYEVDQWSGDNIEIKVEAK
;
A
#
# COMPACT_ATOMS: atom_id res chain seq x y z
N MET A 1 -12.77 22.07 -5.28
CA MET A 1 -12.18 20.71 -5.15
C MET A 1 -11.07 20.73 -4.11
N ALA A 2 -10.72 19.58 -3.61
CA ALA A 2 -9.68 19.44 -2.59
C ALA A 2 -8.76 18.26 -2.94
N PRO A 3 -7.59 18.15 -2.31
CA PRO A 3 -6.72 17.01 -2.52
C PRO A 3 -7.24 15.76 -1.81
N PHE A 4 -6.85 14.60 -2.31
CA PHE A 4 -7.05 13.34 -1.60
C PHE A 4 -5.86 13.10 -0.68
N LYS A 5 -6.14 12.61 0.52
CA LYS A 5 -5.11 12.18 1.45
C LYS A 5 -5.23 10.67 1.63
N ILE A 6 -4.22 9.94 1.15
CA ILE A 6 -4.19 8.49 1.18
C ILE A 6 -3.25 8.06 2.29
N THR A 7 -3.71 7.18 3.17
CA THR A 7 -2.88 6.66 4.26
C THR A 7 -2.88 5.13 4.21
N PHE A 8 -1.68 4.56 4.16
CA PHE A 8 -1.47 3.11 4.24
C PHE A 8 -0.75 2.81 5.56
N SER A 9 -1.30 1.88 6.33
CA SER A 9 -0.68 1.46 7.57
C SER A 9 -0.70 -0.06 7.71
N CYS A 10 0.29 -0.60 8.40
CA CYS A 10 0.41 -2.02 8.65
C CYS A 10 1.21 -2.21 9.94
N SER A 11 0.69 -3.01 10.85
CA SER A 11 1.35 -3.29 12.13
C SER A 11 2.11 -4.61 12.13
N PHE A 12 2.14 -5.32 11.01
CA PHE A 12 2.84 -6.61 10.91
C PHE A 12 4.34 -6.40 11.07
N GLU A 13 4.94 -7.09 12.04
CA GLU A 13 6.36 -6.90 12.38
C GLU A 13 7.30 -7.25 11.25
N GLU A 14 6.94 -8.24 10.42
CA GLU A 14 7.78 -8.68 9.30
C GLU A 14 7.38 -8.06 7.97
N PHE A 15 6.72 -6.90 7.99
CA PHE A 15 6.32 -6.22 6.74
C PHE A 15 7.52 -5.82 5.89
N TRP A 16 8.72 -5.79 6.48
CA TRP A 16 9.96 -5.58 5.73
C TRP A 16 10.22 -6.64 4.64
N ARG A 17 9.55 -7.79 4.71
CA ARG A 17 9.66 -8.84 3.69
C ARG A 17 8.93 -8.49 2.38
N TYR A 18 8.26 -7.35 2.34
CA TYR A 18 7.42 -6.97 1.21
C TYR A 18 7.87 -5.64 0.63
N ASN A 19 7.82 -5.55 -0.70
CA ASN A 19 7.94 -4.28 -1.41
C ASN A 19 6.53 -3.70 -1.56
N LEU A 20 6.42 -2.39 -1.45
CA LEU A 20 5.15 -1.68 -1.53
C LEU A 20 5.18 -0.73 -2.72
N TYR A 21 4.20 -0.84 -3.60
CA TYR A 21 4.04 0.06 -4.75
C TYR A 21 2.64 0.64 -4.72
N VAL A 22 2.54 1.95 -4.84
CA VAL A 22 1.25 2.65 -4.88
C VAL A 22 1.20 3.42 -6.18
N THR A 23 0.21 3.11 -7.01
CA THR A 23 -0.01 3.81 -8.27
C THR A 23 -1.46 4.25 -8.36
N GLY A 24 -1.76 5.21 -9.20
CA GLY A 24 -3.13 5.65 -9.35
C GLY A 24 -3.27 6.88 -10.22
N LYS A 25 -4.51 7.34 -10.33
CA LYS A 25 -4.87 8.52 -11.11
C LYS A 25 -5.87 9.36 -10.35
N VAL A 26 -5.66 10.67 -10.39
CA VAL A 26 -6.59 11.65 -9.84
C VAL A 26 -7.25 12.38 -11.00
N PHE A 27 -8.57 12.49 -10.97
CA PHE A 27 -9.35 13.16 -12.00
C PHE A 27 -10.05 14.39 -11.45
N ALA A 28 -10.11 15.42 -12.26
CA ALA A 28 -11.00 16.58 -12.06
C ALA A 28 -11.96 16.57 -13.25
N GLY A 29 -13.20 16.15 -13.02
CA GLY A 29 -14.13 15.86 -14.10
C GLY A 29 -13.59 14.70 -14.95
N ASP A 30 -13.46 14.93 -16.26
CA ASP A 30 -12.94 13.93 -17.19
C ASP A 30 -11.43 14.03 -17.40
N GLU A 31 -10.78 15.01 -16.76
CA GLU A 31 -9.35 15.25 -16.94
C GLU A 31 -8.52 14.58 -15.86
N CYS A 32 -7.50 13.80 -16.27
CA CYS A 32 -6.54 13.25 -15.33
C CYS A 32 -5.53 14.33 -14.97
N VAL A 33 -5.55 14.77 -13.71
CA VAL A 33 -4.70 15.87 -13.24
C VAL A 33 -3.43 15.41 -12.57
N GLU A 34 -3.37 14.13 -12.19
CA GLU A 34 -2.16 13.59 -11.55
C GLU A 34 -2.08 12.07 -11.71
N PHE A 35 -0.86 11.58 -11.95
CA PHE A 35 -0.54 10.16 -11.81
C PHE A 35 0.18 9.98 -10.49
N ILE A 36 -0.30 9.04 -9.67
CA ILE A 36 0.36 8.68 -8.43
C ILE A 36 1.33 7.56 -8.74
N SER A 37 2.58 7.72 -8.33
CA SER A 37 3.59 6.68 -8.47
C SER A 37 4.53 6.77 -7.27
N HIS A 38 4.34 5.85 -6.32
CA HIS A 38 5.16 5.78 -5.13
C HIS A 38 5.71 4.36 -5.02
N SER A 39 7.02 4.24 -4.84
CA SER A 39 7.70 2.96 -4.76
C SER A 39 8.48 2.90 -3.46
N ASP A 40 8.19 1.89 -2.65
CA ASP A 40 8.92 1.61 -1.42
C ASP A 40 9.50 0.21 -1.53
N LYS A 41 10.54 0.09 -2.35
CA LYS A 41 11.22 -1.17 -2.60
C LYS A 41 12.31 -1.38 -1.55
N VAL A 42 12.17 -2.45 -0.77
CA VAL A 42 13.14 -2.82 0.27
C VAL A 42 14.27 -3.65 -0.32
N ALA A 43 13.93 -4.63 -1.17
CA ALA A 43 14.92 -5.55 -1.72
C ALA A 43 14.41 -6.19 -3.01
N ASP A 44 15.31 -6.80 -3.77
CA ASP A 44 14.92 -7.56 -4.96
C ASP A 44 14.25 -8.87 -4.56
N VAL A 45 13.27 -9.29 -5.36
CA VAL A 45 12.61 -10.59 -5.14
C VAL A 45 13.65 -11.70 -5.23
N GLY A 46 13.66 -12.57 -4.23
CA GLY A 46 14.62 -13.68 -4.16
C GLY A 46 15.96 -13.34 -3.53
N ALA A 47 16.11 -12.11 -2.97
CA ALA A 47 17.35 -11.73 -2.28
C ALA A 47 17.60 -12.66 -1.08
N PRO A 48 18.88 -13.05 -0.82
CA PRO A 48 19.19 -13.89 0.33
C PRO A 48 18.80 -13.21 1.65
N ARG A 49 18.18 -13.97 2.55
CA ARG A 49 17.71 -13.44 3.83
C ARG A 49 18.85 -12.82 4.64
N GLU A 50 20.03 -13.40 4.59
CA GLU A 50 21.19 -12.91 5.32
C GLU A 50 21.64 -11.52 4.89
N SER A 51 21.43 -11.16 3.65
CA SER A 51 21.79 -9.82 3.15
C SER A 51 20.81 -8.75 3.63
N LEU A 52 19.71 -9.15 4.27
CA LEU A 52 18.64 -8.24 4.70
C LEU A 52 18.67 -7.95 6.21
N THR A 53 19.70 -8.42 6.93
CA THR A 53 19.76 -8.31 8.39
C THR A 53 19.85 -6.87 8.92
N ASN A 54 20.33 -5.95 8.10
CA ASN A 54 20.53 -4.56 8.50
C ASN A 54 19.52 -3.60 7.85
N ILE A 55 18.40 -4.13 7.35
CA ILE A 55 17.39 -3.29 6.73
C ILE A 55 16.72 -2.42 7.80
N SER A 56 16.70 -1.12 7.56
CA SER A 56 16.01 -0.17 8.42
C SER A 56 14.50 -0.43 8.38
N ARG A 57 13.84 -0.23 9.52
CA ARG A 57 12.38 -0.33 9.55
C ARG A 57 11.76 0.68 8.59
N ARG A 58 10.80 0.20 7.81
CA ARG A 58 9.99 1.03 6.95
C ARG A 58 9.21 2.04 7.79
N LYS A 59 9.16 3.27 7.29
CA LYS A 59 8.43 4.34 7.96
C LYS A 59 6.95 4.25 7.62
N LEU A 60 6.15 3.81 8.57
CA LEU A 60 4.69 3.75 8.45
C LEU A 60 4.04 4.58 9.56
N PRO A 61 2.85 5.13 9.34
CA PRO A 61 2.05 5.00 8.12
C PRO A 61 2.63 5.80 6.96
N LEU A 62 2.36 5.31 5.74
CA LEU A 62 2.69 6.03 4.52
C LEU A 62 1.53 6.96 4.20
N ALA A 63 1.81 8.24 4.03
CA ALA A 63 0.80 9.23 3.69
C ALA A 63 1.15 9.90 2.36
N ILE A 64 0.18 9.94 1.45
CA ILE A 64 0.31 10.57 0.14
C ILE A 64 -0.79 11.62 0.01
N THR A 65 -0.41 12.85 -0.31
CA THR A 65 -1.37 13.93 -0.59
C THR A 65 -1.31 14.25 -2.08
N THR A 66 -2.47 14.23 -2.73
CA THR A 66 -2.56 14.45 -4.17
C THR A 66 -2.84 15.91 -4.50
N GLN A 67 -2.90 16.23 -5.79
CA GLN A 67 -3.46 17.48 -6.27
C GLN A 67 -4.99 17.46 -6.06
N ASP A 68 -5.61 18.63 -6.21
CA ASP A 68 -7.06 18.74 -6.09
C ASP A 68 -7.76 17.94 -7.18
N GLY A 69 -8.81 17.22 -6.81
CA GLY A 69 -9.59 16.42 -7.73
C GLY A 69 -10.92 16.00 -7.14
N ASP A 70 -11.73 15.33 -7.95
CA ASP A 70 -13.05 14.86 -7.53
C ASP A 70 -13.22 13.34 -7.61
N SER A 71 -12.28 12.62 -8.22
CA SER A 71 -12.28 11.16 -8.19
C SER A 71 -10.84 10.63 -8.20
N LEU A 72 -10.69 9.42 -7.66
CA LEU A 72 -9.40 8.77 -7.50
C LEU A 72 -9.54 7.28 -7.81
N THR A 73 -8.62 6.77 -8.63
CA THR A 73 -8.41 5.34 -8.79
C THR A 73 -7.04 5.00 -8.24
N LEU A 74 -6.97 4.03 -7.35
CA LEU A 74 -5.75 3.71 -6.63
C LEU A 74 -5.46 2.21 -6.71
N TYR A 75 -4.21 1.86 -6.97
CA TYR A 75 -3.74 0.48 -6.98
C TYR A 75 -2.58 0.37 -6.01
N ILE A 76 -2.67 -0.60 -5.11
CA ILE A 76 -1.61 -0.87 -4.13
C ILE A 76 -1.13 -2.30 -4.35
N TYR A 77 0.16 -2.47 -4.58
CA TYR A 77 0.78 -3.78 -4.79
C TYR A 77 1.71 -4.07 -3.62
N ILE A 78 1.45 -5.18 -2.95
CA ILE A 78 2.26 -5.67 -1.83
C ILE A 78 2.94 -6.94 -2.32
N VAL A 79 4.23 -6.87 -2.61
CA VAL A 79 4.98 -7.92 -3.28
C VAL A 79 6.00 -8.53 -2.33
N ALA A 80 5.88 -9.81 -2.05
CA ALA A 80 6.82 -10.52 -1.18
C ALA A 80 8.17 -10.65 -1.89
N HIS A 81 9.23 -10.13 -1.29
CA HIS A 81 10.60 -10.35 -1.77
C HIS A 81 11.31 -11.42 -0.94
N THR A 82 10.76 -11.73 0.23
CA THR A 82 11.30 -12.76 1.12
C THR A 82 10.13 -13.56 1.68
N LEU A 83 10.16 -14.86 1.48
CA LEU A 83 9.11 -15.75 1.97
C LEU A 83 9.20 -15.96 3.48
N PRO A 84 8.11 -16.43 4.13
CA PRO A 84 8.16 -16.79 5.55
C PRO A 84 9.28 -17.78 5.86
N ALA A 85 9.79 -17.75 7.08
CA ALA A 85 10.87 -18.63 7.50
C ALA A 85 10.41 -20.07 7.71
N THR A 86 9.12 -20.33 7.69
CA THR A 86 8.53 -21.66 7.82
C THR A 86 8.04 -22.16 6.46
N ASN A 87 7.93 -23.49 6.29
CA ASN A 87 7.29 -24.07 5.12
C ASN A 87 5.87 -24.58 5.42
N LYS A 88 5.34 -24.26 6.60
CA LYS A 88 3.98 -24.65 7.01
C LYS A 88 3.03 -23.45 6.90
N ILE A 89 1.99 -23.61 6.10
CA ILE A 89 1.00 -22.54 5.87
C ILE A 89 0.35 -22.09 7.19
N SER A 90 0.09 -23.03 8.10
CA SER A 90 -0.54 -22.71 9.39
C SER A 90 0.32 -21.85 10.30
N GLU A 91 1.63 -21.79 10.06
CA GLU A 91 2.55 -20.97 10.86
C GLU A 91 2.79 -19.61 10.26
N ALA A 92 2.21 -19.32 9.10
CA ALA A 92 2.30 -18.03 8.43
C ALA A 92 0.91 -17.54 8.02
N PRO A 93 0.06 -17.17 9.00
CA PRO A 93 -1.30 -16.70 8.70
C PRO A 93 -1.28 -15.35 8.00
N ALA A 94 -2.38 -15.03 7.33
CA ALA A 94 -2.55 -13.73 6.70
C ALA A 94 -2.43 -12.63 7.75
N PHE A 95 -1.90 -11.49 7.34
CA PHE A 95 -1.84 -10.30 8.20
C PHE A 95 -2.76 -9.23 7.63
N GLU A 96 -3.03 -8.19 8.42
CA GLU A 96 -3.90 -7.11 8.01
C GLU A 96 -3.13 -5.82 7.78
N CYS A 97 -3.55 -5.08 6.75
CA CYS A 97 -3.15 -3.70 6.57
C CYS A 97 -4.41 -2.84 6.46
N CYS A 98 -4.26 -1.53 6.61
CA CYS A 98 -5.37 -0.60 6.56
C CYS A 98 -5.08 0.50 5.55
N VAL A 99 -6.07 0.81 4.71
CA VAL A 99 -5.98 1.91 3.75
C VAL A 99 -7.14 2.87 4.00
N SER A 100 -6.83 4.15 4.10
CA SER A 100 -7.84 5.20 4.21
C SER A 100 -7.62 6.27 3.16
N VAL A 101 -8.73 6.86 2.71
CA VAL A 101 -8.72 7.97 1.76
C VAL A 101 -9.64 9.06 2.29
N GLU A 102 -9.08 10.23 2.53
CA GLU A 102 -9.83 11.42 2.96
C GLU A 102 -9.86 12.44 1.84
N HIS A 103 -10.95 13.21 1.79
CA HIS A 103 -11.11 14.31 0.87
C HIS A 103 -11.90 15.42 1.57
N ASP A 104 -11.28 16.60 1.66
CA ASP A 104 -11.89 17.78 2.28
C ASP A 104 -12.43 17.49 3.70
N GLY A 105 -11.61 16.83 4.51
CA GLY A 105 -11.95 16.46 5.88
C GLY A 105 -12.94 15.31 6.02
N LYS A 106 -13.37 14.73 4.91
CA LYS A 106 -14.34 13.63 4.91
C LYS A 106 -13.66 12.32 4.57
N MET A 107 -13.89 11.29 5.38
CA MET A 107 -13.37 9.94 5.13
C MET A 107 -14.23 9.26 4.05
N LEU A 108 -13.67 9.07 2.85
CA LEU A 108 -14.36 8.43 1.73
C LEU A 108 -14.16 6.92 1.70
N HIS A 109 -13.04 6.45 2.22
CA HIS A 109 -12.71 5.03 2.23
C HIS A 109 -11.83 4.75 3.45
N LYS A 110 -12.19 3.71 4.19
CA LYS A 110 -11.35 3.19 5.28
C LYS A 110 -11.67 1.72 5.44
N ARG A 111 -10.68 0.88 5.14
CA ARG A 111 -10.88 -0.56 5.15
C ARG A 111 -9.61 -1.30 5.52
N ARG A 112 -9.80 -2.43 6.20
CA ARG A 112 -8.74 -3.39 6.47
C ARG A 112 -8.73 -4.44 5.37
N TYR A 113 -7.52 -4.86 4.99
CA TYR A 113 -7.31 -5.87 3.95
C TYR A 113 -6.44 -6.97 4.51
N GLU A 114 -6.84 -8.22 4.27
CA GLU A 114 -6.00 -9.36 4.60
C GLU A 114 -4.99 -9.59 3.49
N VAL A 115 -3.74 -9.79 3.88
CA VAL A 115 -2.64 -10.01 2.95
C VAL A 115 -2.05 -11.39 3.21
N ASP A 116 -2.00 -12.22 2.17
CA ASP A 116 -1.40 -13.53 2.24
C ASP A 116 0.12 -13.41 2.35
N GLN A 117 0.72 -14.07 3.34
CA GLN A 117 2.17 -13.93 3.56
C GLN A 117 3.01 -14.52 2.43
N TRP A 118 2.45 -15.47 1.68
CA TRP A 118 3.20 -16.18 0.63
C TRP A 118 3.12 -15.45 -0.72
N SER A 119 1.98 -14.89 -1.04
CA SER A 119 1.72 -14.29 -2.35
C SER A 119 1.65 -12.76 -2.35
N GLY A 120 1.50 -12.13 -1.16
CA GLY A 120 1.22 -10.71 -1.10
C GLY A 120 -0.21 -10.42 -1.53
N ASP A 121 -0.46 -9.21 -2.00
CA ASP A 121 -1.80 -8.83 -2.47
C ASP A 121 -1.74 -7.62 -3.39
N ASN A 122 -2.83 -7.46 -4.16
CA ASN A 122 -3.09 -6.30 -4.99
C ASN A 122 -4.42 -5.72 -4.57
N ILE A 123 -4.45 -4.44 -4.26
CA ILE A 123 -5.65 -3.74 -3.78
C ILE A 123 -6.04 -2.68 -4.80
N GLU A 124 -7.30 -2.67 -5.22
CA GLU A 124 -7.85 -1.65 -6.10
C GLU A 124 -8.91 -0.85 -5.35
N ILE A 125 -8.78 0.47 -5.35
CA ILE A 125 -9.71 1.37 -4.67
C ILE A 125 -10.14 2.45 -5.65
N LYS A 126 -11.47 2.68 -5.74
CA LYS A 126 -12.05 3.75 -6.54
C LYS A 126 -12.96 4.57 -5.65
N VAL A 127 -12.71 5.87 -5.57
CA VAL A 127 -13.52 6.78 -4.76
C VAL A 127 -13.92 7.99 -5.56
N GLU A 128 -15.11 8.52 -5.25
CA GLU A 128 -15.62 9.76 -5.82
C GLU A 128 -16.01 10.70 -4.69
N ALA A 129 -15.59 11.95 -4.83
CA ALA A 129 -15.89 13.01 -3.86
C ALA A 129 -17.14 13.76 -4.32
N LYS A 130 -18.28 13.34 -3.85
CA LYS A 130 -19.56 13.99 -4.17
C LYS A 130 -20.23 14.53 -2.92
#